data_b1db8022fc6fce724d0c03f3a9fc5060
#
_entry.id   b1db8022fc6fce724d0c03f3a9fc5060
#
_cell.length_a   1.000
_cell.length_b   1.000
_cell.length_c   1.000
_cell.angle_alpha   90.00
_cell.angle_beta   90.00
_cell.angle_gamma   90.00
#
_symmetry.space_group_name_H-M   'P 1'
#
loop_
_entity.id
_entity.type
_entity.pdbx_description
1 polymer ?
#
loop_
_entity_poly.entity_id
_entity_poly.type
_entity_poly.pdbx_seq_one_letter_code
_entity_poly.pdbx_strand_id
1 'polypeptide(L)'
;MLQCATQRGDVTLDFLRRKLAGNRNARARSTLDSVIPRADSVLEVLANYHFQRAGLHVRRHVELPGVGEVDFVIEDCLVVETDGSTHLEPLQVKKDRKRNNATVIGGRLCLRFGYDDVVHHPERMVAQVLEVLELCRRGAFSAR
;
A
#
# COMPACT_ATOMS: atom_id res chain seq x y z
N MET A 1 0.32 11.16 14.14
CA MET A 1 -0.67 11.46 15.20
C MET A 1 -2.11 11.11 14.78
N LEU A 2 -2.62 11.59 13.64
CA LEU A 2 -4.01 11.33 13.21
C LEU A 2 -4.28 9.83 13.03
N GLN A 3 -3.40 9.10 12.34
CA GLN A 3 -3.50 7.65 12.13
C GLN A 3 -3.63 6.89 13.47
N CYS A 4 -2.78 7.19 14.44
CA CYS A 4 -2.82 6.53 15.75
C CYS A 4 -4.13 6.84 16.53
N ALA A 5 -4.65 8.06 16.42
CA ALA A 5 -5.91 8.44 17.08
C ALA A 5 -7.11 7.69 16.48
N THR A 6 -7.13 7.50 15.16
CA THR A 6 -8.20 6.72 14.51
C THR A 6 -8.10 5.22 14.81
N GLN A 7 -6.89 4.67 14.86
CA GLN A 7 -6.67 3.26 15.24
C GLN A 7 -7.09 2.96 16.67
N ARG A 8 -6.82 3.87 17.63
CA ARG A 8 -7.26 3.73 19.02
C ARG A 8 -8.74 3.98 19.24
N GLY A 9 -9.45 4.47 18.23
CA GLY A 9 -10.85 4.83 18.34
C GLY A 9 -11.12 6.18 19.06
N ASP A 10 -10.04 6.95 19.34
CA ASP A 10 -10.17 8.26 19.99
C ASP A 10 -10.99 9.24 19.12
N VAL A 11 -10.95 9.05 17.80
CA VAL A 11 -11.68 9.86 16.82
C VAL A 11 -12.04 9.02 15.60
N THR A 12 -13.21 9.26 15.00
CA THR A 12 -13.62 8.60 13.75
C THR A 12 -13.36 9.49 12.54
N LEU A 13 -13.03 8.89 11.39
CA LEU A 13 -12.85 9.63 10.13
C LEU A 13 -14.12 10.38 9.72
N ASP A 14 -15.29 9.79 9.94
CA ASP A 14 -16.58 10.43 9.63
C ASP A 14 -16.83 11.67 10.48
N PHE A 15 -16.48 11.62 11.77
CA PHE A 15 -16.54 12.81 12.62
C PHE A 15 -15.62 13.91 12.07
N LEU A 16 -14.38 13.57 11.73
CA LEU A 16 -13.43 14.55 11.18
C LEU A 16 -13.88 15.11 9.83
N ARG A 17 -14.40 14.28 8.93
CA ARG A 17 -14.95 14.74 7.64
C ARG A 17 -16.07 15.76 7.82
N ARG A 18 -17.00 15.48 8.75
CA ARG A 18 -18.07 16.43 9.08
C ARG A 18 -17.54 17.73 9.66
N LYS A 19 -16.57 17.67 10.58
CA LYS A 19 -15.96 18.86 11.20
C LYS A 19 -15.15 19.69 10.24
N LEU A 20 -14.51 19.07 9.25
CA LEU A 20 -13.68 19.71 8.25
C LEU A 20 -14.46 20.05 6.95
N ALA A 21 -15.77 20.03 6.97
CA ALA A 21 -16.60 20.46 5.86
C ALA A 21 -16.31 21.94 5.51
N GLY A 22 -16.34 22.28 4.20
CA GLY A 22 -16.11 23.63 3.71
C GLY A 22 -14.76 23.84 3.02
N ASN A 23 -14.69 24.89 2.16
CA ASN A 23 -13.56 25.11 1.27
C ASN A 23 -12.24 25.45 1.99
N ARG A 24 -12.30 26.09 3.16
CA ARG A 24 -11.11 26.45 3.95
C ARG A 24 -10.31 25.23 4.43
N ASN A 25 -10.95 24.08 4.53
CA ASN A 25 -10.37 22.86 5.08
C ASN A 25 -9.93 21.86 4.01
N ALA A 26 -9.80 22.26 2.75
CA ALA A 26 -9.46 21.37 1.63
C ALA A 26 -8.16 20.58 1.89
N ARG A 27 -7.09 21.23 2.37
CA ARG A 27 -5.83 20.54 2.73
C ARG A 27 -6.01 19.53 3.86
N ALA A 28 -6.77 19.88 4.88
CA ALA A 28 -7.02 18.99 6.01
C ALA A 28 -7.84 17.76 5.56
N ARG A 29 -8.82 17.93 4.68
CA ARG A 29 -9.57 16.81 4.09
C ARG A 29 -8.67 15.91 3.25
N SER A 30 -7.83 16.48 2.40
CA SER A 30 -6.84 15.71 1.63
C SER A 30 -5.92 14.88 2.53
N THR A 31 -5.56 15.40 3.71
CA THR A 31 -4.81 14.63 4.71
C THR A 31 -5.65 13.48 5.30
N LEU A 32 -6.96 13.65 5.47
CA LEU A 32 -7.82 12.56 5.92
C LEU A 32 -7.90 11.41 4.91
N ASP A 33 -7.82 11.72 3.62
CA ASP A 33 -7.88 10.70 2.57
C ASP A 33 -6.60 9.83 2.54
N SER A 34 -5.50 10.34 3.13
CA SER A 34 -4.26 9.59 3.32
C SER A 34 -4.30 8.65 4.54
N VAL A 35 -5.31 8.78 5.41
CA VAL A 35 -5.45 7.90 6.58
C VAL A 35 -5.97 6.53 6.14
N ILE A 36 -5.24 5.48 6.48
CA ILE A 36 -5.65 4.11 6.24
C ILE A 36 -6.29 3.57 7.53
N PRO A 37 -7.61 3.32 7.59
CA PRO A 37 -8.31 2.96 8.83
C PRO A 37 -7.76 1.71 9.52
N ARG A 38 -7.13 0.81 8.77
CA ARG A 38 -6.59 -0.47 9.24
C ARG A 38 -5.13 -0.65 8.90
N ALA A 39 -4.39 0.44 8.64
CA ALA A 39 -2.96 0.34 8.36
C ALA A 39 -2.24 -0.25 9.59
N ASP A 40 -1.56 -1.36 9.38
CA ASP A 40 -0.82 -2.05 10.44
C ASP A 40 0.52 -1.36 10.72
N SER A 41 0.98 -0.50 9.80
CA SER A 41 2.24 0.22 9.94
C SER A 41 2.21 1.66 9.41
N VAL A 42 3.14 2.48 9.91
CA VAL A 42 3.39 3.84 9.38
C VAL A 42 3.89 3.77 7.94
N LEU A 43 4.58 2.71 7.56
CA LEU A 43 5.09 2.52 6.19
C LEU A 43 3.96 2.42 5.19
N GLU A 44 2.89 1.69 5.49
CA GLU A 44 1.70 1.61 4.63
C GLU A 44 1.06 3.00 4.41
N VAL A 45 0.98 3.82 5.47
CA VAL A 45 0.44 5.18 5.36
C VAL A 45 1.28 6.04 4.42
N LEU A 46 2.61 5.99 4.57
CA LEU A 46 3.54 6.76 3.74
C LEU A 46 3.55 6.26 2.29
N ALA A 47 3.62 4.94 2.08
CA ALA A 47 3.59 4.35 0.75
C ALA A 47 2.29 4.73 0.01
N ASN A 48 1.13 4.57 0.66
CA ASN A 48 -0.16 4.99 0.10
C ASN A 48 -0.18 6.46 -0.29
N TYR A 49 0.36 7.34 0.56
CA TYR A 49 0.45 8.77 0.26
C TYR A 49 1.25 9.03 -1.01
N HIS A 50 2.41 8.38 -1.18
CA HIS A 50 3.25 8.55 -2.35
C HIS A 50 2.61 8.00 -3.63
N PHE A 51 1.95 6.84 -3.56
CA PHE A 51 1.23 6.25 -4.69
C PHE A 51 0.06 7.14 -5.14
N GLN A 52 -0.73 7.65 -4.20
CA GLN A 52 -1.84 8.57 -4.52
C GLN A 52 -1.33 9.87 -5.14
N ARG A 53 -0.23 10.42 -4.65
CA ARG A 53 0.38 11.62 -5.27
C ARG A 53 0.89 11.38 -6.68
N ALA A 54 1.30 10.16 -6.98
CA ALA A 54 1.68 9.75 -8.33
C ALA A 54 0.47 9.49 -9.25
N GLY A 55 -0.76 9.67 -8.76
CA GLY A 55 -1.99 9.48 -9.52
C GLY A 55 -2.35 8.01 -9.76
N LEU A 56 -1.79 7.08 -8.98
CA LEU A 56 -2.04 5.65 -9.12
C LEU A 56 -3.36 5.25 -8.45
N HIS A 57 -4.08 4.34 -9.10
CA HIS A 57 -5.24 3.69 -8.49
C HIS A 57 -4.77 2.61 -7.51
N VAL A 58 -5.09 2.78 -6.24
CA VAL A 58 -4.60 1.92 -5.14
C VAL A 58 -5.77 1.29 -4.40
N ARG A 59 -5.81 -0.04 -4.38
CA ARG A 59 -6.66 -0.83 -3.48
C ARG A 59 -5.81 -1.32 -2.31
N ARG A 60 -6.34 -1.24 -1.11
CA ARG A 60 -5.62 -1.55 0.15
C ARG A 60 -6.26 -2.73 0.85
N HIS A 61 -5.46 -3.50 1.58
CA HIS A 61 -5.91 -4.66 2.35
C HIS A 61 -6.79 -5.60 1.52
N VAL A 62 -6.22 -6.06 0.41
CA VAL A 62 -6.94 -6.88 -0.56
C VAL A 62 -6.69 -8.35 -0.26
N GLU A 63 -7.77 -9.10 -0.01
CA GLU A 63 -7.70 -10.56 0.09
C GLU A 63 -7.55 -11.16 -1.30
N LEU A 64 -6.46 -11.87 -1.53
CA LEU A 64 -6.18 -12.58 -2.79
C LEU A 64 -6.28 -14.09 -2.59
N PRO A 65 -7.04 -14.81 -3.46
CA PRO A 65 -7.17 -16.25 -3.35
C PRO A 65 -5.82 -16.98 -3.36
N GLY A 66 -5.58 -17.80 -2.34
CA GLY A 66 -4.35 -18.58 -2.19
C GLY A 66 -3.12 -17.79 -1.71
N VAL A 67 -3.20 -16.47 -1.59
CA VAL A 67 -2.13 -15.58 -1.11
C VAL A 67 -2.43 -15.08 0.31
N GLY A 68 -3.69 -14.70 0.56
CA GLY A 68 -4.13 -13.98 1.76
C GLY A 68 -4.22 -12.48 1.54
N GLU A 69 -4.33 -11.72 2.63
CA GLU A 69 -4.39 -10.26 2.59
C GLU A 69 -3.02 -9.68 2.20
N VAL A 70 -3.03 -8.75 1.24
CA VAL A 70 -1.88 -7.96 0.79
C VAL A 70 -2.10 -6.49 1.07
N ASP A 71 -1.01 -5.73 1.32
CA ASP A 71 -1.12 -4.32 1.70
C ASP A 71 -1.76 -3.49 0.58
N PHE A 72 -1.28 -3.67 -0.66
CA PHE A 72 -1.75 -2.90 -1.81
C PHE A 72 -1.89 -3.76 -3.07
N VAL A 73 -2.91 -3.44 -3.87
CA VAL A 73 -2.99 -3.79 -5.29
C VAL A 73 -3.08 -2.50 -6.09
N ILE A 74 -2.10 -2.27 -6.97
CA ILE A 74 -1.97 -1.05 -7.77
C ILE A 74 -2.38 -1.38 -9.22
N GLU A 75 -3.24 -0.53 -9.81
CA GLU A 75 -3.79 -0.66 -11.17
C GLU A 75 -4.32 -2.08 -11.47
N ASP A 76 -4.87 -2.75 -10.46
CA ASP A 76 -5.41 -4.11 -10.48
C ASP A 76 -4.44 -5.21 -10.95
N CYS A 77 -3.18 -4.90 -11.21
CA CYS A 77 -2.18 -5.85 -11.74
C CYS A 77 -0.96 -6.06 -10.85
N LEU A 78 -0.54 -5.07 -10.06
CA LEU A 78 0.67 -5.13 -9.27
C LEU A 78 0.35 -5.21 -7.78
N VAL A 79 0.87 -6.23 -7.11
CA VAL A 79 0.86 -6.33 -5.65
C VAL A 79 2.06 -5.57 -5.10
N VAL A 80 1.83 -4.76 -4.08
CA VAL A 80 2.91 -4.10 -3.33
C VAL A 80 2.72 -4.39 -1.85
N GLU A 81 3.80 -4.83 -1.21
CA GLU A 81 3.88 -5.05 0.23
C GLU A 81 4.93 -4.13 0.84
N THR A 82 4.69 -3.64 2.05
CA THR A 82 5.63 -2.85 2.82
C THR A 82 6.11 -3.66 4.02
N ASP A 83 7.43 -3.85 4.14
CA ASP A 83 8.03 -4.61 5.22
C ASP A 83 8.76 -3.69 6.19
N GLY A 84 8.21 -3.52 7.37
CA GLY A 84 8.79 -2.74 8.45
C GLY A 84 9.69 -3.54 9.40
N SER A 85 9.75 -4.87 9.25
CA SER A 85 10.47 -5.73 10.18
C SER A 85 11.92 -5.92 9.79
N THR A 86 12.81 -5.68 10.75
CA THR A 86 14.26 -5.93 10.65
C THR A 86 14.65 -7.36 11.05
N HIS A 87 13.68 -8.22 11.40
CA HIS A 87 13.93 -9.56 11.93
C HIS A 87 13.39 -10.64 11.00
N LEU A 88 14.31 -11.27 10.26
CA LEU A 88 14.06 -12.46 9.43
C LEU A 88 14.04 -13.72 10.31
N GLU A 89 12.88 -14.06 10.87
CA GLU A 89 12.71 -15.39 11.47
C GLU A 89 12.57 -16.47 10.38
N PRO A 90 13.22 -17.67 10.53
CA PRO A 90 13.20 -18.72 9.51
C PRO A 90 11.80 -19.21 9.10
N LEU A 91 10.84 -19.17 10.02
CA LEU A 91 9.44 -19.53 9.76
C LEU A 91 8.72 -18.47 8.91
N GLN A 92 9.04 -17.20 9.11
CA GLN A 92 8.54 -16.07 8.32
C GLN A 92 9.00 -16.19 6.87
N VAL A 93 10.28 -16.44 6.65
CA VAL A 93 10.89 -16.63 5.30
C VAL A 93 10.17 -17.75 4.51
N LYS A 94 9.76 -18.84 5.17
CA LYS A 94 9.07 -19.95 4.51
C LYS A 94 7.62 -19.62 4.13
N LYS A 95 6.91 -18.84 4.96
CA LYS A 95 5.57 -18.33 4.65
C LYS A 95 5.62 -17.31 3.51
N ASP A 96 6.59 -16.41 3.53
CA ASP A 96 6.78 -15.39 2.52
C ASP A 96 7.10 -15.97 1.14
N ARG A 97 7.91 -17.04 1.06
CA ARG A 97 8.15 -17.75 -0.20
C ARG A 97 6.87 -18.36 -0.77
N LYS A 98 6.00 -18.95 0.05
CA LYS A 98 4.73 -19.51 -0.41
C LYS A 98 3.79 -18.43 -0.93
N ARG A 99 3.71 -17.29 -0.24
CA ARG A 99 2.90 -16.14 -0.68
C ARG A 99 3.40 -15.56 -1.99
N ASN A 100 4.72 -15.36 -2.13
CA ASN A 100 5.32 -14.89 -3.38
C ASN A 100 5.02 -15.82 -4.56
N ASN A 101 5.19 -17.13 -4.39
CA ASN A 101 4.88 -18.10 -5.42
C ASN A 101 3.39 -18.08 -5.80
N ALA A 102 2.49 -17.97 -4.83
CA ALA A 102 1.05 -17.90 -5.08
C ALA A 102 0.66 -16.62 -5.83
N THR A 103 1.31 -15.49 -5.54
CA THR A 103 1.09 -14.22 -6.24
C THR A 103 1.50 -14.33 -7.70
N VAL A 104 2.68 -14.89 -7.97
CA VAL A 104 3.17 -15.12 -9.34
C VAL A 104 2.32 -16.13 -10.11
N ILE A 105 1.90 -17.23 -9.47
CA ILE A 105 1.00 -18.25 -10.06
C ILE A 105 -0.36 -17.62 -10.39
N GLY A 106 -0.84 -16.69 -9.55
CA GLY A 106 -2.04 -15.90 -9.80
C GLY A 106 -1.90 -14.83 -10.90
N GLY A 107 -0.77 -14.81 -11.61
CA GLY A 107 -0.51 -13.89 -12.72
C GLY A 107 -0.24 -12.45 -12.30
N ARG A 108 0.09 -12.21 -11.03
CA ARG A 108 0.43 -10.88 -10.52
C ARG A 108 1.90 -10.77 -10.19
N LEU A 109 2.48 -9.62 -10.48
CA LEU A 109 3.80 -9.25 -9.99
C LEU A 109 3.69 -8.75 -8.56
N CYS A 110 4.75 -8.92 -7.78
CA CYS A 110 4.82 -8.43 -6.41
C CYS A 110 6.13 -7.65 -6.22
N LEU A 111 6.01 -6.42 -5.71
CA LEU A 111 7.13 -5.62 -5.21
C LEU A 111 7.05 -5.54 -3.69
N ARG A 112 8.21 -5.51 -3.04
CA ARG A 112 8.33 -5.29 -1.60
C ARG A 112 9.24 -4.12 -1.34
N PHE A 113 8.81 -3.26 -0.43
CA PHE A 113 9.55 -2.07 -0.05
C PHE A 113 9.75 -2.03 1.46
N GLY A 114 11.00 -1.83 1.85
CA GLY A 114 11.37 -1.68 3.25
C GLY A 114 11.28 -0.23 3.73
N TYR A 115 11.67 -0.04 4.99
CA TYR A 115 11.69 1.28 5.62
C TYR A 115 12.50 2.31 4.82
N ASP A 116 13.68 1.93 4.35
CA ASP A 116 14.58 2.83 3.62
C ASP A 116 13.97 3.31 2.31
N ASP A 117 13.31 2.41 1.57
CA ASP A 117 12.66 2.73 0.31
C ASP A 117 11.51 3.73 0.50
N VAL A 118 10.66 3.47 1.51
CA VAL A 118 9.43 4.25 1.73
C VAL A 118 9.73 5.61 2.35
N VAL A 119 10.69 5.66 3.29
CA VAL A 119 10.96 6.87 4.09
C VAL A 119 12.04 7.75 3.46
N HIS A 120 13.11 7.14 2.97
CA HIS A 120 14.27 7.89 2.47
C HIS A 120 14.35 7.99 0.96
N HIS A 121 13.73 7.04 0.24
CA HIS A 121 13.80 6.98 -1.24
C HIS A 121 12.42 6.81 -1.91
N PRO A 122 11.36 7.55 -1.50
CA PRO A 122 10.01 7.35 -2.03
C PRO A 122 9.90 7.58 -3.52
N GLU A 123 10.71 8.47 -4.10
CA GLU A 123 10.73 8.71 -5.54
C GLU A 123 11.23 7.48 -6.32
N ARG A 124 12.22 6.79 -5.76
CA ARG A 124 12.74 5.53 -6.35
C ARG A 124 11.72 4.41 -6.24
N MET A 125 11.04 4.30 -5.11
CA MET A 125 9.93 3.36 -4.90
C MET A 125 8.83 3.57 -5.95
N VAL A 126 8.37 4.81 -6.13
CA VAL A 126 7.33 5.14 -7.12
C VAL A 126 7.83 4.87 -8.54
N ALA A 127 9.07 5.21 -8.87
CA ALA A 127 9.65 4.95 -10.19
C ALA A 127 9.67 3.45 -10.52
N GLN A 128 10.04 2.59 -9.58
CA GLN A 128 10.01 1.13 -9.77
C GLN A 128 8.59 0.61 -9.98
N VAL A 129 7.61 1.13 -9.24
CA VAL A 129 6.19 0.78 -9.44
C VAL A 129 5.75 1.15 -10.86
N LEU A 130 6.05 2.37 -11.31
CA LEU A 130 5.68 2.83 -12.66
C LEU A 130 6.33 2.01 -13.76
N GLU A 131 7.61 1.62 -13.59
CA GLU A 131 8.33 0.76 -14.53
C GLU A 131 7.64 -0.61 -14.68
N VAL A 132 7.28 -1.24 -13.57
CA VAL A 132 6.59 -2.53 -13.59
C VAL A 132 5.18 -2.41 -14.18
N LEU A 133 4.44 -1.35 -13.87
CA LEU A 133 3.14 -1.10 -14.47
C LEU A 133 3.22 -0.93 -15.99
N GLU A 134 4.28 -0.30 -16.49
CA GLU A 134 4.50 -0.19 -17.93
C GLU A 134 4.77 -1.55 -18.58
N LEU A 135 5.52 -2.44 -17.91
CA LEU A 135 5.70 -3.83 -18.38
C LEU A 135 4.37 -4.60 -18.42
N CYS A 136 3.50 -4.41 -17.40
CA CYS A 136 2.16 -5.00 -17.39
C CYS A 136 1.32 -4.52 -18.59
N ARG A 137 1.33 -3.21 -18.89
CA ARG A 137 0.58 -2.63 -20.03
C ARG A 137 1.07 -3.15 -21.38
N ARG A 138 2.35 -3.40 -21.53
CA ARG A 138 2.95 -3.99 -22.75
C ARG A 138 2.63 -5.47 -22.94
N GLY A 139 1.90 -6.09 -22.03
CA GLY A 139 1.53 -7.51 -22.11
C GLY A 139 2.68 -8.46 -21.78
N ALA A 140 3.79 -7.96 -21.23
CA ALA A 140 4.90 -8.81 -20.78
C ALA A 140 4.45 -9.81 -19.67
N PHE A 141 3.34 -9.50 -19.00
CA PHE A 141 2.74 -10.30 -17.94
C PHE A 141 1.21 -10.29 -18.06
N SER A 142 0.68 -10.75 -19.22
CA SER A 142 -0.76 -10.90 -19.37
C SER A 142 -1.22 -12.11 -18.54
N ALA A 143 -2.02 -11.88 -17.52
CA ALA A 143 -2.76 -12.94 -16.84
C ALA A 143 -3.71 -13.57 -17.88
N ARG A 144 -3.56 -14.87 -18.12
CA ARG A 144 -4.53 -15.67 -18.86
C ARG A 144 -5.72 -16.00 -17.97
#